data_3b041ec1bc7c8c019d1967edae98571c
#
_entry.id   3b041ec1bc7c8c019d1967edae98571c
#
_cell.length_a   1.000
_cell.length_b   1.000
_cell.length_c   1.000
_cell.angle_alpha   90.00
_cell.angle_beta   90.00
_cell.angle_gamma   90.00
#
_symmetry.space_group_name_H-M   'P 1'
#
loop_
_entity.id
_entity.type
_entity.pdbx_description
1 polymer ?
#
loop_
_entity_poly.entity_id
_entity_poly.type
_entity_poly.pdbx_seq_one_letter_code
_entity_poly.pdbx_strand_id
1 'polypeptide(L)'
;CGPLTSKVMTEKLEASVRQKGIPLLDGFQAVRLLVEEGRVAGLVALDKSRLSQEDWGLAVFLCGQVVLATGGPAIAYGRTVYPPSQTGSTGLALEAGAAGCNLQEWQYGLASVKFRWNVSGTYQQVLPRYISVDGEGREREFLAEALGAQRALELVFLKGYQWPFDTQKVEGSSLVDLLVHRETSLGRRVFLDFRQN
;
A
#
# COMPACT_ATOMS: atom_id res chain seq x y z
N CYS A 1 18.29 -8.92 10.48
CA CYS A 1 17.27 -9.59 9.63
C CYS A 1 17.13 -8.90 8.25
N GLY A 2 17.35 -7.57 8.14
CA GLY A 2 17.31 -6.85 6.88
C GLY A 2 16.05 -7.10 6.04
N PRO A 3 16.17 -7.33 4.72
CA PRO A 3 15.02 -7.50 3.82
C PRO A 3 14.11 -8.68 4.16
N LEU A 4 14.59 -9.65 4.92
CA LEU A 4 13.84 -10.85 5.30
C LEU A 4 13.12 -10.72 6.65
N THR A 5 13.18 -9.57 7.32
CA THR A 5 12.58 -9.39 8.65
C THR A 5 11.10 -9.71 8.67
N SER A 6 10.33 -9.15 7.72
CA SER A 6 8.88 -9.39 7.64
C SER A 6 8.55 -10.86 7.40
N LYS A 7 9.30 -11.54 6.52
CA LYS A 7 9.12 -12.96 6.25
C LYS A 7 9.32 -13.78 7.50
N VAL A 8 10.48 -13.64 8.18
CA VAL A 8 10.81 -14.39 9.39
C VAL A 8 9.80 -14.13 10.51
N MET A 9 9.37 -12.87 10.67
CA MET A 9 8.35 -12.50 11.64
C MET A 9 7.02 -13.23 11.37
N THR A 10 6.55 -13.21 10.14
CA THR A 10 5.29 -13.84 9.74
C THR A 10 5.35 -15.36 9.96
N GLU A 11 6.43 -16.02 9.53
CA GLU A 11 6.62 -17.47 9.71
C GLU A 11 6.61 -17.86 11.20
N LYS A 12 7.27 -17.09 12.07
CA LYS A 12 7.27 -17.35 13.52
C LYS A 12 5.91 -17.13 14.15
N LEU A 13 5.19 -16.08 13.77
CA LEU A 13 3.85 -15.80 14.28
C LEU A 13 2.85 -16.87 13.84
N GLU A 14 2.91 -17.30 12.58
CA GLU A 14 2.08 -18.39 12.06
C GLU A 14 2.34 -19.70 12.82
N ALA A 15 3.61 -20.06 13.00
CA ALA A 15 3.97 -21.25 13.77
C ALA A 15 3.42 -21.18 15.21
N SER A 16 3.50 -20.01 15.86
CA SER A 16 2.95 -19.83 17.21
C SER A 16 1.44 -19.99 17.26
N VAL A 17 0.70 -19.47 16.26
CA VAL A 17 -0.75 -19.65 16.17
C VAL A 17 -1.12 -21.13 16.02
N ARG A 18 -0.42 -21.83 15.15
CA ARG A 18 -0.63 -23.28 14.93
C ARG A 18 -0.34 -24.10 16.19
N GLN A 19 0.73 -23.80 16.90
CA GLN A 19 1.09 -24.46 18.17
C GLN A 19 0.02 -24.26 19.26
N LYS A 20 -0.69 -23.14 19.24
CA LYS A 20 -1.78 -22.87 20.19
C LYS A 20 -3.08 -23.61 19.86
N GLY A 21 -3.14 -24.35 18.77
CA GLY A 21 -4.33 -25.08 18.34
C GLY A 21 -5.49 -24.18 17.90
N ILE A 22 -5.22 -22.93 17.54
CA ILE A 22 -6.24 -21.99 17.03
C ILE A 22 -6.66 -22.48 15.64
N PRO A 23 -7.97 -22.69 15.39
CA PRO A 23 -8.45 -23.10 14.08
C PRO A 23 -8.10 -22.09 12.99
N LEU A 24 -7.50 -22.56 11.91
CA LEU A 24 -7.20 -21.77 10.72
C LEU A 24 -8.15 -22.22 9.61
N LEU A 25 -8.94 -21.30 9.11
CA LEU A 25 -9.95 -21.54 8.08
C LEU A 25 -9.47 -20.94 6.76
N ASP A 26 -8.54 -21.63 6.11
CA ASP A 26 -8.03 -21.23 4.80
C ASP A 26 -9.12 -21.38 3.72
N GLY A 27 -9.06 -20.52 2.69
CA GLY A 27 -10.01 -20.56 1.59
C GLY A 27 -11.33 -19.81 1.84
N PHE A 28 -11.57 -19.32 3.03
CA PHE A 28 -12.72 -18.45 3.33
C PHE A 28 -12.41 -16.97 3.03
N GLN A 29 -13.38 -16.28 2.47
CA GLN A 29 -13.32 -14.85 2.24
C GLN A 29 -14.49 -14.16 2.94
N ALA A 30 -14.20 -13.34 3.94
CA ALA A 30 -15.22 -12.52 4.59
C ALA A 30 -15.85 -11.54 3.60
N VAL A 31 -17.18 -11.48 3.56
CA VAL A 31 -17.93 -10.63 2.63
C VAL A 31 -18.87 -9.65 3.34
N ARG A 32 -19.25 -9.93 4.58
CA ARG A 32 -20.09 -9.04 5.37
C ARG A 32 -19.92 -9.27 6.87
N LEU A 33 -19.92 -8.20 7.65
CA LEU A 33 -20.09 -8.28 9.09
C LEU A 33 -21.59 -8.29 9.45
N LEU A 34 -21.95 -9.16 10.38
CA LEU A 34 -23.30 -9.18 10.96
C LEU A 34 -23.31 -8.26 12.19
N VAL A 35 -24.16 -7.26 12.15
CA VAL A 35 -24.29 -6.27 13.22
C VAL A 35 -25.71 -6.28 13.72
N GLU A 36 -25.88 -6.41 15.02
CA GLU A 36 -27.16 -6.36 15.72
C GLU A 36 -27.05 -5.37 16.88
N GLU A 37 -27.96 -4.42 16.99
CA GLU A 37 -27.96 -3.37 18.01
C GLU A 37 -26.62 -2.62 18.16
N GLY A 38 -25.93 -2.37 17.04
CA GLY A 38 -24.63 -1.69 17.02
C GLY A 38 -23.43 -2.52 17.49
N ARG A 39 -23.61 -3.83 17.66
CA ARG A 39 -22.55 -4.77 18.05
C ARG A 39 -22.36 -5.85 16.99
N VAL A 40 -21.14 -6.30 16.82
CA VAL A 40 -20.86 -7.43 15.93
C VAL A 40 -21.43 -8.70 16.56
N ALA A 41 -22.25 -9.41 15.77
CA ALA A 41 -22.84 -10.70 16.12
C ALA A 41 -22.19 -11.87 15.32
N GLY A 42 -21.41 -11.54 14.29
CA GLY A 42 -20.76 -12.54 13.45
C GLY A 42 -20.28 -11.97 12.11
N LEU A 43 -20.01 -12.88 11.20
CA LEU A 43 -19.68 -12.53 9.82
C LEU A 43 -20.22 -13.57 8.83
N VAL A 44 -20.45 -13.13 7.60
CA VAL A 44 -20.68 -13.99 6.44
C VAL A 44 -19.39 -14.10 5.65
N ALA A 45 -19.04 -15.31 5.24
CA ALA A 45 -17.91 -15.59 4.38
C ALA A 45 -18.30 -16.49 3.21
N LEU A 46 -17.48 -16.47 2.18
CA LEU A 46 -17.54 -17.42 1.06
C LEU A 46 -16.47 -18.49 1.25
N ASP A 47 -16.89 -19.74 1.28
CA ASP A 47 -16.00 -20.90 1.15
C ASP A 47 -15.70 -21.10 -0.35
N LYS A 48 -14.48 -20.78 -0.74
CA LYS A 48 -14.04 -20.85 -2.15
C LYS A 48 -14.06 -22.27 -2.73
N SER A 49 -14.05 -23.29 -1.88
CA SER A 49 -14.13 -24.69 -2.32
C SER A 49 -15.55 -25.11 -2.68
N ARG A 50 -16.56 -24.34 -2.28
CA ARG A 50 -18.00 -24.69 -2.40
C ARG A 50 -18.81 -23.73 -3.29
N LEU A 51 -18.16 -22.82 -4.04
CA LEU A 51 -18.85 -21.80 -4.84
C LEU A 51 -19.83 -22.35 -5.88
N SER A 52 -19.66 -23.58 -6.32
CA SER A 52 -20.54 -24.27 -7.28
C SER A 52 -21.72 -25.01 -6.65
N GLN A 53 -21.84 -25.02 -5.33
CA GLN A 53 -22.95 -25.66 -4.61
C GLN A 53 -24.17 -24.75 -4.55
N GLU A 54 -25.33 -25.30 -4.18
CA GLU A 54 -26.62 -24.58 -4.13
C GLU A 54 -26.58 -23.38 -3.16
N ASP A 55 -25.80 -23.46 -2.09
CA ASP A 55 -25.60 -22.41 -1.11
C ASP A 55 -24.53 -21.38 -1.51
N TRP A 56 -23.98 -21.50 -2.73
CA TRP A 56 -22.93 -20.60 -3.26
C TRP A 56 -21.67 -20.54 -2.39
N GLY A 57 -21.46 -21.53 -1.52
CA GLY A 57 -20.39 -21.54 -0.54
C GLY A 57 -20.55 -20.52 0.58
N LEU A 58 -21.77 -20.02 0.82
CA LEU A 58 -22.01 -19.10 1.93
C LEU A 58 -21.86 -19.82 3.26
N ALA A 59 -21.11 -19.22 4.16
CA ALA A 59 -20.88 -19.67 5.52
C ALA A 59 -21.11 -18.52 6.50
N VAL A 60 -21.79 -18.80 7.61
CA VAL A 60 -22.04 -17.84 8.68
C VAL A 60 -21.22 -18.26 9.90
N PHE A 61 -20.47 -17.31 10.43
CA PHE A 61 -19.71 -17.48 11.67
C PHE A 61 -20.33 -16.56 12.73
N LEU A 62 -20.83 -17.14 13.81
CA LEU A 62 -21.35 -16.40 14.94
C LEU A 62 -20.24 -16.13 15.94
N CYS A 63 -20.01 -14.89 16.29
CA CYS A 63 -18.98 -14.48 17.25
C CYS A 63 -19.29 -13.08 17.79
N GLY A 64 -18.95 -12.84 19.04
CA GLY A 64 -19.17 -11.54 19.69
C GLY A 64 -18.13 -10.48 19.37
N GLN A 65 -17.03 -10.86 18.72
CA GLN A 65 -15.93 -9.95 18.38
C GLN A 65 -15.24 -10.38 17.09
N VAL A 66 -14.84 -9.42 16.30
CA VAL A 66 -14.06 -9.64 15.06
C VAL A 66 -12.85 -8.72 15.05
N VAL A 67 -11.68 -9.27 14.82
CA VAL A 67 -10.45 -8.51 14.59
C VAL A 67 -10.17 -8.46 13.08
N LEU A 68 -10.20 -7.25 12.51
CA LEU A 68 -9.86 -7.03 11.11
C LEU A 68 -8.35 -6.82 10.98
N ALA A 69 -7.66 -7.81 10.40
CA ALA A 69 -6.22 -7.78 10.13
C ALA A 69 -5.94 -8.09 8.65
N THR A 70 -6.75 -7.52 7.76
CA THR A 70 -6.84 -7.85 6.33
C THR A 70 -5.87 -7.07 5.45
N GLY A 71 -4.94 -6.34 6.06
CA GLY A 71 -3.97 -5.51 5.33
C GLY A 71 -4.51 -4.12 4.97
N GLY A 72 -3.75 -3.42 4.15
CA GLY A 72 -4.04 -2.03 3.78
C GLY A 72 -5.21 -1.87 2.81
N PRO A 73 -5.66 -0.63 2.56
CA PRO A 73 -6.85 -0.30 1.78
C PRO A 73 -6.58 -0.31 0.26
N ALA A 74 -6.03 -1.40 -0.26
CA ALA A 74 -5.56 -1.50 -1.64
C ALA A 74 -6.60 -1.12 -2.69
N ILE A 75 -7.85 -1.49 -2.45
CA ILE A 75 -8.95 -1.29 -3.42
C ILE A 75 -9.62 0.08 -3.31
N ALA A 76 -9.36 0.84 -2.25
CA ALA A 76 -9.97 2.14 -2.03
C ALA A 76 -9.46 3.22 -3.00
N TYR A 77 -8.36 2.96 -3.69
CA TYR A 77 -7.71 3.93 -4.58
C TYR A 77 -7.55 3.37 -5.99
N GLY A 78 -7.76 4.21 -6.99
CA GLY A 78 -7.59 3.85 -8.39
C GLY A 78 -6.15 3.51 -8.78
N ARG A 79 -5.18 3.99 -8.02
CA ARG A 79 -3.75 3.64 -8.16
C ARG A 79 -3.20 3.17 -6.83
N THR A 80 -2.63 1.97 -6.81
CA THR A 80 -2.07 1.35 -5.62
C THR A 80 -0.88 0.47 -5.95
N VAL A 81 0.04 0.31 -5.02
CA VAL A 81 1.18 -0.62 -5.11
C VAL A 81 0.81 -2.04 -4.70
N TYR A 82 -0.31 -2.21 -4.03
CA TYR A 82 -0.76 -3.53 -3.58
C TYR A 82 -1.17 -4.41 -4.77
N PRO A 83 -0.92 -5.72 -4.71
CA PRO A 83 -1.39 -6.63 -5.74
C PRO A 83 -2.93 -6.70 -5.77
N PRO A 84 -3.53 -7.00 -6.93
CA PRO A 84 -5.00 -7.11 -7.05
C PRO A 84 -5.65 -8.14 -6.11
N SER A 85 -4.87 -9.13 -5.66
CA SER A 85 -5.32 -10.14 -4.67
C SER A 85 -5.55 -9.57 -3.28
N GLN A 86 -4.98 -8.40 -2.96
CA GLN A 86 -5.15 -7.75 -1.66
C GLN A 86 -6.30 -6.75 -1.72
N THR A 87 -7.50 -7.21 -1.41
CA THR A 87 -8.72 -6.39 -1.44
C THR A 87 -8.91 -5.53 -0.20
N GLY A 88 -8.22 -5.86 0.92
CA GLY A 88 -8.13 -5.04 2.13
C GLY A 88 -9.35 -5.03 3.03
N SER A 89 -10.50 -5.50 2.61
CA SER A 89 -11.75 -5.61 3.40
C SER A 89 -12.14 -4.39 4.27
N THR A 90 -11.54 -3.23 4.01
CA THR A 90 -11.81 -1.98 4.76
C THR A 90 -13.27 -1.58 4.65
N GLY A 91 -13.90 -1.83 3.50
CA GLY A 91 -15.31 -1.56 3.27
C GLY A 91 -16.23 -2.29 4.25
N LEU A 92 -15.87 -3.49 4.70
CA LEU A 92 -16.65 -4.25 5.67
C LEU A 92 -16.76 -3.53 7.03
N ALA A 93 -15.65 -2.92 7.46
CA ALA A 93 -15.64 -2.14 8.70
C ALA A 93 -16.48 -0.88 8.57
N LEU A 94 -16.33 -0.15 7.47
CA LEU A 94 -17.09 1.09 7.22
C LEU A 94 -18.59 0.81 7.08
N GLU A 95 -18.98 -0.26 6.37
CA GLU A 95 -20.37 -0.71 6.24
C GLU A 95 -20.98 -1.08 7.61
N ALA A 96 -20.17 -1.67 8.49
CA ALA A 96 -20.56 -2.01 9.85
C ALA A 96 -20.63 -0.81 10.82
N GLY A 97 -20.34 0.41 10.34
CA GLY A 97 -20.41 1.64 11.12
C GLY A 97 -19.12 2.06 11.80
N ALA A 98 -17.97 1.44 11.45
CA ALA A 98 -16.68 1.87 11.98
C ALA A 98 -16.31 3.27 11.47
N ALA A 99 -15.79 4.13 12.36
CA ALA A 99 -15.31 5.45 11.98
C ALA A 99 -13.94 5.35 11.26
N GLY A 100 -13.84 6.01 10.10
CA GLY A 100 -12.56 6.16 9.40
C GLY A 100 -11.80 7.38 9.94
N CYS A 101 -10.48 7.25 10.10
CA CYS A 101 -9.58 8.31 10.53
C CYS A 101 -8.40 8.44 9.57
N ASN A 102 -8.01 9.68 9.27
CA ASN A 102 -6.86 10.00 8.41
C ASN A 102 -6.89 9.29 7.04
N LEU A 103 -8.04 9.14 6.42
CA LEU A 103 -8.18 8.40 5.16
C LEU A 103 -7.36 9.03 4.02
N GLN A 104 -7.14 10.35 4.05
CA GLN A 104 -6.28 11.06 3.11
C GLN A 104 -4.78 10.76 3.31
N GLU A 105 -4.39 10.26 4.47
CA GLU A 105 -3.00 9.91 4.78
C GLU A 105 -2.66 8.44 4.41
N TRP A 106 -3.60 7.70 3.85
CA TRP A 106 -3.42 6.33 3.41
C TRP A 106 -2.64 6.25 2.12
N GLN A 107 -1.38 6.58 2.20
CA GLN A 107 -0.45 6.62 1.08
C GLN A 107 0.86 5.95 1.45
N TYR A 108 1.61 5.60 0.43
CA TYR A 108 2.85 4.85 0.62
C TYR A 108 4.09 5.68 0.32
N GLY A 109 4.07 6.53 -0.67
CA GLY A 109 5.19 7.27 -1.22
C GLY A 109 5.29 7.01 -2.72
N LEU A 110 6.49 7.16 -3.26
CA LEU A 110 6.72 6.96 -4.69
C LEU A 110 6.61 5.48 -5.08
N ALA A 111 5.88 5.23 -6.15
CA ALA A 111 5.67 3.90 -6.70
C ALA A 111 5.80 3.90 -8.22
N SER A 112 6.29 2.79 -8.78
CA SER A 112 6.31 2.59 -10.21
C SER A 112 4.90 2.29 -10.73
N VAL A 113 4.58 2.79 -11.93
CA VAL A 113 3.24 2.66 -12.55
C VAL A 113 3.15 1.52 -13.56
N LYS A 114 4.25 1.14 -14.20
CA LYS A 114 4.28 0.06 -15.18
C LYS A 114 4.29 -1.31 -14.50
N PHE A 115 5.16 -1.46 -13.53
CA PHE A 115 5.22 -2.59 -12.63
C PHE A 115 4.96 -2.03 -11.23
N ARG A 116 3.85 -2.40 -10.61
CA ARG A 116 3.42 -1.83 -9.33
C ARG A 116 4.39 -2.21 -8.20
N TRP A 117 5.34 -1.33 -7.95
CA TRP A 117 6.39 -1.53 -6.97
C TRP A 117 6.62 -0.25 -6.17
N ASN A 118 6.81 -0.39 -4.87
CA ASN A 118 7.27 0.71 -4.05
C ASN A 118 8.74 0.98 -4.37
N VAL A 119 9.03 2.18 -4.85
CA VAL A 119 10.39 2.62 -5.20
C VAL A 119 10.98 3.60 -4.19
N SER A 120 10.41 3.65 -2.99
CA SER A 120 10.91 4.42 -1.85
C SER A 120 12.04 3.68 -1.11
N GLY A 121 12.50 4.23 0.00
CA GLY A 121 13.49 3.59 0.86
C GLY A 121 14.84 3.42 0.16
N THR A 122 15.34 2.20 0.12
CA THR A 122 16.70 1.89 -0.41
C THR A 122 16.91 2.28 -1.87
N TYR A 123 15.85 2.34 -2.68
CA TYR A 123 15.93 2.82 -4.06
C TYR A 123 16.35 4.29 -4.14
N GLN A 124 16.00 5.09 -3.14
CA GLN A 124 16.37 6.50 -3.06
C GLN A 124 17.76 6.70 -2.46
N GLN A 125 18.16 5.82 -1.56
CA GLN A 125 19.45 5.89 -0.88
C GLN A 125 20.67 5.69 -1.82
N VAL A 126 20.45 5.05 -2.97
CA VAL A 126 21.46 4.92 -4.03
C VAL A 126 21.48 6.11 -4.99
N LEU A 127 20.76 7.20 -4.64
CA LEU A 127 20.78 8.49 -5.32
C LEU A 127 20.48 8.43 -6.83
N PRO A 128 19.36 7.83 -7.26
CA PRO A 128 19.01 7.82 -8.67
C PRO A 128 18.78 9.22 -9.19
N ARG A 129 19.10 9.46 -10.47
CA ARG A 129 18.68 10.68 -11.14
C ARG A 129 17.16 10.66 -11.39
N TYR A 130 16.50 11.75 -11.07
CA TYR A 130 15.09 11.92 -11.36
C TYR A 130 14.95 12.60 -12.73
N ILE A 131 14.57 11.83 -13.72
CA ILE A 131 14.35 12.35 -15.07
C ILE A 131 12.88 12.31 -15.44
N SER A 132 12.44 13.30 -16.20
CA SER A 132 11.13 13.28 -16.84
C SER A 132 11.27 13.35 -18.36
N VAL A 133 10.38 12.65 -19.07
CA VAL A 133 10.40 12.51 -20.53
C VAL A 133 9.07 12.98 -21.08
N ASP A 134 9.09 13.89 -22.07
CA ASP A 134 7.89 14.36 -22.73
C ASP A 134 7.41 13.43 -23.86
N GLY A 135 6.34 13.86 -24.57
CA GLY A 135 5.77 13.11 -25.68
C GLY A 135 6.69 12.98 -26.91
N GLU A 136 7.70 13.85 -27.02
CA GLU A 136 8.70 13.87 -28.11
C GLU A 136 9.98 13.11 -27.72
N GLY A 137 10.04 12.57 -26.50
CA GLY A 137 11.21 11.81 -26.01
C GLY A 137 12.31 12.68 -25.42
N ARG A 138 12.10 13.98 -25.19
CA ARG A 138 13.10 14.86 -24.57
C ARG A 138 13.16 14.63 -23.08
N GLU A 139 14.37 14.31 -22.60
CA GLU A 139 14.66 14.11 -21.18
C GLU A 139 15.05 15.41 -20.49
N ARG A 140 14.72 15.53 -19.19
CA ARG A 140 15.21 16.59 -18.32
C ARG A 140 15.38 16.10 -16.89
N GLU A 141 16.37 16.62 -16.17
CA GLU A 141 16.60 16.36 -14.75
C GLU A 141 15.84 17.39 -13.89
N PHE A 142 14.52 17.23 -13.81
CA PHE A 142 13.60 18.24 -13.27
C PHE A 142 13.86 18.59 -11.79
N LEU A 143 14.37 17.68 -10.96
CA LEU A 143 14.75 17.99 -9.58
C LEU A 143 15.97 18.90 -9.54
N ALA A 144 17.04 18.56 -10.28
CA ALA A 144 18.25 19.35 -10.34
C ALA A 144 17.99 20.74 -10.96
N GLU A 145 17.13 20.82 -11.96
CA GLU A 145 16.74 22.08 -12.58
C GLU A 145 15.90 22.97 -11.63
N ALA A 146 15.03 22.38 -10.80
CA ALA A 146 14.19 23.13 -9.89
C ALA A 146 14.91 23.57 -8.60
N LEU A 147 15.84 22.75 -8.11
CA LEU A 147 16.41 22.89 -6.76
C LEU A 147 17.93 23.17 -6.75
N GLY A 148 18.59 22.97 -7.87
CA GLY A 148 20.04 22.82 -7.95
C GLY A 148 20.51 21.41 -7.59
N ALA A 149 21.64 20.97 -8.17
CA ALA A 149 22.11 19.58 -8.07
C ALA A 149 22.31 19.13 -6.62
N GLN A 150 22.96 19.95 -5.79
CA GLN A 150 23.26 19.61 -4.40
C GLN A 150 21.97 19.38 -3.59
N ARG A 151 21.02 20.31 -3.67
CA ARG A 151 19.76 20.22 -2.92
C ARG A 151 18.91 19.06 -3.40
N ALA A 152 18.90 18.78 -4.69
CA ALA A 152 18.21 17.62 -5.26
C ALA A 152 18.72 16.31 -4.67
N LEU A 153 20.06 16.12 -4.61
CA LEU A 153 20.68 14.93 -4.01
C LEU A 153 20.33 14.77 -2.53
N GLU A 154 20.41 15.88 -1.75
CA GLU A 154 20.06 15.86 -0.33
C GLU A 154 18.61 15.39 -0.12
N LEU A 155 17.67 15.92 -0.90
CA LEU A 155 16.26 15.57 -0.76
C LEU A 155 15.95 14.16 -1.26
N VAL A 156 16.60 13.69 -2.31
CA VAL A 156 16.50 12.30 -2.78
C VAL A 156 17.00 11.34 -1.70
N PHE A 157 18.17 11.62 -1.10
CA PHE A 157 18.68 10.79 0.00
C PHE A 157 17.75 10.80 1.21
N LEU A 158 17.24 11.98 1.59
CA LEU A 158 16.29 12.13 2.69
C LEU A 158 14.98 11.37 2.41
N LYS A 159 14.54 11.32 1.14
CA LYS A 159 13.37 10.54 0.72
C LYS A 159 13.54 9.04 0.98
N GLY A 160 14.75 8.53 0.99
CA GLY A 160 15.07 7.16 1.38
C GLY A 160 14.73 6.81 2.83
N TYR A 161 14.71 7.80 3.72
CA TYR A 161 14.39 7.65 5.14
C TYR A 161 12.98 8.16 5.49
N GLN A 162 12.49 9.13 4.74
CA GLN A 162 11.20 9.79 4.96
C GLN A 162 10.30 9.59 3.73
N TRP A 163 10.06 8.33 3.40
CA TRP A 163 9.44 7.91 2.15
C TRP A 163 7.93 8.19 1.99
N PRO A 164 7.07 8.24 3.04
CA PRO A 164 5.69 8.70 2.85
C PRO A 164 5.63 10.20 2.54
N PHE A 165 4.61 10.62 1.80
CA PHE A 165 4.28 12.03 1.68
C PHE A 165 3.79 12.54 3.06
N ASP A 166 4.25 13.71 3.46
CA ASP A 166 3.90 14.32 4.73
C ASP A 166 3.75 15.83 4.52
N THR A 167 2.59 16.36 4.81
CA THR A 167 2.29 17.78 4.65
C THR A 167 3.20 18.68 5.49
N GLN A 168 3.76 18.19 6.56
CA GLN A 168 4.74 18.91 7.38
C GLN A 168 6.16 18.90 6.80
N LYS A 169 6.40 18.13 5.73
CA LYS A 169 7.71 17.98 5.08
C LYS A 169 7.71 18.45 3.63
N VAL A 170 6.83 19.38 3.28
CA VAL A 170 6.70 19.90 1.90
C VAL A 170 7.91 20.71 1.44
N GLU A 171 8.71 21.25 2.36
CA GLU A 171 10.01 21.88 2.07
C GLU A 171 11.19 20.91 2.20
N GLY A 172 10.92 19.68 2.59
CA GLY A 172 11.87 18.56 2.77
C GLY A 172 11.62 17.43 1.80
N SER A 173 11.57 16.20 2.31
CA SER A 173 11.43 14.98 1.51
C SER A 173 10.17 14.95 0.64
N SER A 174 9.06 15.52 1.10
CA SER A 174 7.80 15.57 0.35
C SER A 174 7.80 16.53 -0.82
N LEU A 175 8.78 17.45 -0.91
CA LEU A 175 8.97 18.28 -2.09
C LEU A 175 9.30 17.44 -3.34
N VAL A 176 10.00 16.32 -3.16
CA VAL A 176 10.26 15.37 -4.26
C VAL A 176 8.95 14.82 -4.82
N ASP A 177 8.00 14.43 -3.96
CA ASP A 177 6.68 13.94 -4.39
C ASP A 177 5.90 14.99 -5.16
N LEU A 178 5.92 16.25 -4.69
CA LEU A 178 5.23 17.36 -5.33
C LEU A 178 5.81 17.65 -6.72
N LEU A 179 7.13 17.61 -6.88
CA LEU A 179 7.77 17.83 -8.17
C LEU A 179 7.53 16.67 -9.13
N VAL A 180 7.50 15.40 -8.64
CA VAL A 180 7.07 14.25 -9.43
C VAL A 180 5.61 14.40 -9.86
N HIS A 181 4.73 14.81 -8.95
CA HIS A 181 3.32 15.05 -9.27
C HIS A 181 3.16 16.15 -10.33
N ARG A 182 3.90 17.23 -10.21
CA ARG A 182 3.90 18.33 -11.21
C ARG A 182 4.29 17.81 -12.59
N GLU A 183 5.39 17.06 -12.73
CA GLU A 183 5.82 16.54 -14.02
C GLU A 183 4.78 15.57 -14.61
N THR A 184 4.21 14.69 -13.79
CA THR A 184 3.16 13.76 -14.27
C THR A 184 1.87 14.48 -14.64
N SER A 185 1.49 15.56 -13.96
CA SER A 185 0.33 16.40 -14.30
C SER A 185 0.51 17.16 -15.61
N LEU A 186 1.76 17.44 -16.00
CA LEU A 186 2.11 17.99 -17.32
C LEU A 186 2.16 16.93 -18.43
N GLY A 187 1.74 15.68 -18.16
CA GLY A 187 1.74 14.60 -19.13
C GLY A 187 3.12 13.98 -19.37
N ARG A 188 4.13 14.33 -18.59
CA ARG A 188 5.48 13.76 -18.70
C ARG A 188 5.58 12.43 -17.96
N ARG A 189 6.40 11.51 -18.45
CA ARG A 189 6.71 10.26 -17.77
C ARG A 189 7.93 10.48 -16.88
N VAL A 190 7.83 10.11 -15.61
CA VAL A 190 8.93 10.23 -14.63
C VAL A 190 9.61 8.89 -14.43
N PHE A 191 10.94 8.92 -14.33
CA PHE A 191 11.77 7.74 -14.12
C PHE A 191 12.81 8.00 -13.04
N LEU A 192 13.15 6.95 -12.30
CA LEU A 192 14.39 6.85 -11.52
C LEU A 192 15.45 6.24 -12.44
N ASP A 193 16.45 7.00 -12.76
CA ASP A 193 17.52 6.58 -13.67
C ASP A 193 18.78 6.15 -12.89
N PHE A 194 19.09 4.88 -12.99
CA PHE A 194 20.24 4.26 -12.32
C PHE A 194 21.43 4.00 -13.26
N ARG A 195 21.38 4.47 -14.52
CA ARG A 195 22.38 4.16 -15.54
C ARG A 195 23.77 4.77 -15.28
N GLN A 196 23.84 5.77 -14.41
CA GLN A 196 25.07 6.54 -14.15
C GLN A 196 25.47 6.59 -12.65
N ASN A 197 25.06 5.58 -11.90
CA ASN A 197 25.47 5.44 -10.49
C ASN A 197 26.62 4.45 -10.38
#